data_275b13f31059caf7e887ad6c8212a33b
#
_entry.id   275b13f31059caf7e887ad6c8212a33b
#
_cell.length_a   1.000
_cell.length_b   1.000
_cell.length_c   1.000
_cell.angle_alpha   90.00
_cell.angle_beta   90.00
_cell.angle_gamma   90.00
#
_symmetry.space_group_name_H-M   'P 1'
#
loop_
_entity.id
_entity.type
_entity.pdbx_description
1 polymer ?
#
loop_
_entity_poly.entity_id
_entity_poly.type
_entity_poly.pdbx_seq_one_letter_code
_entity_poly.pdbx_strand_id
1 'polypeptide(L)'
;MDGKYYNLWSTDNARTDNNDDVVIKSVYDPSPVGYSLPASNAFTGFTTTGQNVGDGYTPFTPEQLAQLNINGNFNKGYYFYTKPNKSGKIFFFPASGWRYHNPGIMYEIIKRTHYWAAGPYNRNIGRNLVFSSFHIYCLDYSGRNAGFCVRSAEEK
;
A
#
# COMPACT_ATOMS: atom_id res chain seq x y z
N MET A 1 28.36 1.01 -2.53
CA MET A 1 27.75 1.53 -1.29
C MET A 1 26.86 0.45 -0.77
N ASP A 2 27.16 -0.02 0.42
CA ASP A 2 26.48 -1.16 1.02
C ASP A 2 25.01 -0.86 1.27
N GLY A 3 24.13 -1.74 0.77
CA GLY A 3 22.69 -1.61 0.82
C GLY A 3 22.05 -1.70 2.22
N LYS A 4 22.82 -1.53 3.28
CA LYS A 4 22.43 -1.78 4.67
C LYS A 4 21.39 -0.86 5.29
N TYR A 5 20.98 0.22 4.63
CA TYR A 5 20.14 1.25 5.26
C TYR A 5 18.90 1.64 4.47
N TYR A 6 18.48 0.85 3.52
CA TYR A 6 17.36 1.21 2.66
C TYR A 6 16.00 0.94 3.31
N ASN A 7 15.92 0.01 4.22
CA ASN A 7 14.66 -0.36 4.86
C ASN A 7 14.66 -0.03 6.35
N LEU A 8 13.71 0.82 6.76
CA LEU A 8 13.58 1.23 8.16
C LEU A 8 12.82 0.17 8.98
N TRP A 9 11.83 -0.49 8.38
CA TRP A 9 10.86 -1.34 9.09
C TRP A 9 11.17 -2.83 9.03
N SER A 10 12.05 -3.24 8.12
CA SER A 10 12.53 -4.62 8.01
C SER A 10 14.05 -4.65 7.97
N THR A 11 14.66 -5.64 8.55
CA THR A 11 16.11 -5.85 8.43
C THR A 11 16.51 -6.47 7.10
N ASP A 12 15.57 -7.04 6.37
CA ASP A 12 15.76 -7.42 4.97
C ASP A 12 15.67 -6.18 4.09
N ASN A 13 16.73 -5.91 3.34
CA ASN A 13 16.86 -4.76 2.44
C ASN A 13 16.72 -5.13 0.96
N ALA A 14 16.16 -6.28 0.65
CA ALA A 14 15.92 -6.68 -0.72
C ALA A 14 15.06 -5.64 -1.47
N ARG A 15 15.51 -5.22 -2.64
CA ARG A 15 14.88 -4.19 -3.49
C ARG A 15 14.35 -4.80 -4.77
N THR A 16 13.49 -5.79 -4.65
CA THR A 16 12.82 -6.36 -5.82
C THR A 16 11.49 -5.64 -6.07
N ASP A 17 11.11 -5.49 -7.32
CA ASP A 17 9.85 -4.82 -7.69
C ASP A 17 8.63 -5.58 -7.15
N ASN A 18 8.74 -6.88 -7.01
CA ASN A 18 7.75 -7.77 -6.42
C ASN A 18 8.39 -8.49 -5.24
N ASN A 19 8.73 -7.73 -4.19
CA ASN A 19 9.38 -8.31 -3.02
C ASN A 19 8.39 -9.18 -2.23
N ASP A 20 8.53 -10.51 -2.42
CA ASP A 20 7.84 -11.56 -1.67
C ASP A 20 8.61 -11.98 -0.42
N ASP A 21 9.73 -11.32 -0.13
CA ASP A 21 10.63 -11.69 0.95
C ASP A 21 9.93 -11.56 2.30
N VAL A 22 10.32 -12.42 3.21
CA VAL A 22 9.83 -12.39 4.59
C VAL A 22 10.25 -11.07 5.23
N VAL A 23 9.27 -10.30 5.69
CA VAL A 23 9.54 -9.09 6.46
C VAL A 23 10.11 -9.48 7.82
N ILE A 24 11.38 -9.14 8.05
CA ILE A 24 12.03 -9.34 9.35
C ILE A 24 11.93 -8.02 10.09
N LYS A 25 10.96 -7.95 10.99
CA LYS A 25 10.61 -6.74 11.75
C LYS A 25 11.84 -6.11 12.44
N SER A 26 12.03 -4.82 12.22
CA SER A 26 13.01 -4.01 12.92
C SER A 26 12.41 -3.36 14.17
N VAL A 27 13.26 -2.79 15.03
CA VAL A 27 12.82 -2.02 16.22
C VAL A 27 12.03 -0.75 15.86
N TYR A 28 12.09 -0.32 14.61
CA TYR A 28 11.40 0.87 14.12
C TYR A 28 10.04 0.56 13.47
N ASP A 29 9.69 -0.71 13.29
CA ASP A 29 8.38 -1.10 12.78
C ASP A 29 7.30 -0.75 13.83
N PRO A 30 6.32 0.09 13.48
CA PRO A 30 5.30 0.55 14.43
C PRO A 30 4.22 -0.51 14.74
N SER A 31 4.27 -1.67 14.10
CA SER A 31 3.28 -2.72 14.30
C SER A 31 3.40 -3.36 15.68
N PRO A 32 2.30 -3.81 16.29
CA PRO A 32 2.35 -4.51 17.58
C PRO A 32 3.08 -5.87 17.47
N VAL A 33 3.36 -6.47 18.62
CA VAL A 33 3.97 -7.81 18.68
C VAL A 33 3.11 -8.83 17.95
N GLY A 34 3.75 -9.70 17.16
CA GLY A 34 3.07 -10.69 16.30
C GLY A 34 2.56 -10.12 14.97
N TYR A 35 2.84 -8.84 14.70
CA TYR A 35 2.49 -8.16 13.45
C TYR A 35 3.67 -7.34 12.92
N SER A 36 3.74 -7.20 11.60
CA SER A 36 4.73 -6.38 10.90
C SER A 36 4.08 -5.54 9.80
N LEU A 37 4.81 -4.55 9.27
CA LEU A 37 4.39 -3.95 7.99
C LEU A 37 4.36 -5.03 6.92
N PRO A 38 3.37 -4.99 6.00
CA PRO A 38 3.26 -5.99 4.95
C PRO A 38 4.41 -5.88 3.94
N ALA A 39 4.79 -6.98 3.31
CA ALA A 39 5.74 -6.99 2.21
C ALA A 39 5.28 -6.10 1.03
N SER A 40 6.19 -5.73 0.14
CA SER A 40 5.92 -4.79 -0.97
C SER A 40 4.80 -5.24 -1.89
N ASN A 41 4.66 -6.54 -2.11
CA ASN A 41 3.65 -7.15 -2.98
C ASN A 41 2.33 -7.49 -2.27
N ALA A 42 2.21 -7.24 -0.97
CA ALA A 42 1.02 -7.61 -0.20
C ALA A 42 -0.28 -6.97 -0.72
N PHE A 43 -0.15 -5.84 -1.43
CA PHE A 43 -1.29 -5.10 -1.98
C PHE A 43 -1.63 -5.48 -3.43
N THR A 44 -0.84 -6.33 -4.09
CA THR A 44 -1.10 -6.72 -5.50
C THR A 44 -2.44 -7.42 -5.66
N GLY A 45 -2.92 -8.12 -4.64
CA GLY A 45 -4.26 -8.73 -4.63
C GLY A 45 -5.44 -7.73 -4.65
N PHE A 46 -5.19 -6.41 -4.59
CA PHE A 46 -6.25 -5.38 -4.68
C PHE A 46 -6.71 -5.13 -6.11
N THR A 47 -5.96 -5.63 -7.07
CA THR A 47 -6.37 -5.73 -8.47
C THR A 47 -6.30 -7.19 -8.93
N THR A 48 -7.08 -7.56 -9.91
CA THR A 48 -7.12 -8.94 -10.43
C THR A 48 -5.86 -9.30 -11.22
N THR A 49 -5.14 -8.29 -11.70
CA THR A 49 -3.90 -8.43 -12.49
C THR A 49 -2.62 -8.27 -11.66
N GLY A 50 -2.72 -7.80 -10.41
CA GLY A 50 -1.57 -7.42 -9.59
C GLY A 50 -0.89 -6.13 -10.05
N GLN A 51 -1.47 -5.39 -10.99
CA GLN A 51 -0.90 -4.18 -11.57
C GLN A 51 -1.65 -2.93 -11.12
N ASN A 52 -1.03 -1.77 -11.29
CA ASN A 52 -1.65 -0.47 -11.06
C ASN A 52 -2.79 -0.23 -12.06
N VAL A 53 -3.90 0.35 -11.59
CA VAL A 53 -5.09 0.62 -12.40
C VAL A 53 -5.54 2.06 -12.21
N GLY A 54 -5.94 2.73 -13.32
CA GLY A 54 -6.37 4.13 -13.35
C GLY A 54 -5.22 5.10 -13.58
N ASP A 55 -5.54 6.38 -13.80
CA ASP A 55 -4.57 7.46 -14.03
C ASP A 55 -4.52 8.50 -12.88
N GLY A 56 -5.43 8.37 -11.93
CA GLY A 56 -5.56 9.28 -10.77
C GLY A 56 -6.34 10.55 -11.04
N TYR A 57 -6.83 10.75 -12.25
CA TYR A 57 -7.50 12.00 -12.69
C TYR A 57 -8.87 11.78 -13.29
N THR A 58 -9.07 10.67 -13.99
CA THR A 58 -10.34 10.36 -14.66
C THR A 58 -11.08 9.19 -13.99
N PRO A 59 -12.41 9.17 -14.02
CA PRO A 59 -13.17 8.01 -13.54
C PRO A 59 -12.74 6.73 -14.25
N PHE A 60 -12.75 5.62 -13.52
CA PHE A 60 -12.44 4.32 -14.11
C PHE A 60 -13.34 3.99 -15.29
N THR A 61 -12.75 3.48 -16.36
CA THR A 61 -13.50 2.83 -17.44
C THR A 61 -14.10 1.50 -16.96
N PRO A 62 -15.12 0.94 -17.67
CA PRO A 62 -15.64 -0.38 -17.33
C PRO A 62 -14.58 -1.48 -17.31
N GLU A 63 -13.60 -1.43 -18.21
CA GLU A 63 -12.48 -2.38 -18.28
C GLU A 63 -11.55 -2.25 -17.06
N GLN A 64 -11.28 -1.03 -16.61
CA GLN A 64 -10.51 -0.77 -15.40
C GLN A 64 -11.24 -1.23 -14.14
N LEU A 65 -12.56 -0.96 -14.05
CA LEU A 65 -13.39 -1.45 -12.93
C LEU A 65 -13.40 -2.98 -12.85
N ALA A 66 -13.38 -3.67 -13.99
CA ALA A 66 -13.29 -5.13 -14.04
C ALA A 66 -11.98 -5.66 -13.42
N GLN A 67 -10.89 -4.87 -13.51
CA GLN A 67 -9.59 -5.23 -12.94
C GLN A 67 -9.47 -4.97 -11.44
N LEU A 68 -10.42 -4.27 -10.82
CA LEU A 68 -10.38 -4.00 -9.38
C LEU A 68 -10.94 -5.18 -8.59
N ASN A 69 -10.22 -5.62 -7.55
CA ASN A 69 -10.66 -6.69 -6.65
C ASN A 69 -11.48 -6.13 -5.47
N ILE A 70 -12.52 -5.38 -5.80
CA ILE A 70 -13.36 -4.64 -4.86
C ILE A 70 -14.79 -5.14 -4.81
N ASN A 71 -15.46 -4.90 -3.68
CA ASN A 71 -16.89 -5.10 -3.49
C ASN A 71 -17.58 -3.73 -3.36
N GLY A 72 -18.36 -3.38 -4.37
CA GLY A 72 -19.06 -2.08 -4.44
C GLY A 72 -18.18 -0.92 -4.91
N ASN A 73 -18.71 0.29 -4.77
CA ASN A 73 -18.07 1.52 -5.22
C ASN A 73 -17.25 2.18 -4.12
N PHE A 74 -16.39 3.14 -4.49
CA PHE A 74 -15.68 3.98 -3.55
C PHE A 74 -16.66 4.75 -2.65
N ASN A 75 -16.51 4.54 -1.34
CA ASN A 75 -17.24 5.29 -0.33
C ASN A 75 -16.34 5.55 0.88
N LYS A 76 -15.59 6.65 0.84
CA LYS A 76 -14.57 7.00 1.86
C LYS A 76 -13.50 5.91 2.03
N GLY A 77 -13.35 5.04 1.04
CA GLY A 77 -12.50 3.89 1.02
C GLY A 77 -13.05 2.80 0.11
N TYR A 78 -12.40 1.65 0.13
CA TYR A 78 -12.85 0.46 -0.61
C TYR A 78 -12.99 -0.76 0.31
N TYR A 79 -13.93 -1.61 -0.04
CA TYR A 79 -14.00 -2.99 0.44
C TYR A 79 -13.27 -3.89 -0.56
N PHE A 80 -12.20 -4.55 -0.13
CA PHE A 80 -11.44 -5.48 -0.96
C PHE A 80 -11.76 -6.92 -0.60
N TYR A 81 -11.70 -7.81 -1.59
CA TYR A 81 -11.77 -9.25 -1.37
C TYR A 81 -10.41 -9.79 -0.92
N THR A 82 -10.42 -10.80 -0.03
CA THR A 82 -9.20 -11.45 0.47
C THR A 82 -8.54 -12.38 -0.54
N LYS A 83 -9.27 -12.76 -1.58
CA LYS A 83 -8.77 -13.62 -2.66
C LYS A 83 -8.96 -12.94 -4.01
N PRO A 84 -8.08 -13.19 -4.99
CA PRO A 84 -8.27 -12.72 -6.35
C PRO A 84 -9.61 -13.23 -6.93
N ASN A 85 -10.03 -12.67 -8.04
CA ASN A 85 -11.30 -12.97 -8.71
C ASN A 85 -12.57 -12.63 -7.90
N LYS A 86 -12.50 -11.59 -7.07
CA LYS A 86 -13.63 -11.08 -6.29
C LYS A 86 -14.27 -12.17 -5.42
N SER A 87 -13.45 -12.90 -4.69
CA SER A 87 -13.90 -14.00 -3.84
C SER A 87 -13.31 -13.94 -2.42
N GLY A 88 -13.82 -14.80 -1.53
CA GLY A 88 -13.41 -14.85 -0.14
C GLY A 88 -14.12 -13.82 0.75
N LYS A 89 -13.50 -13.52 1.89
CA LYS A 89 -14.00 -12.50 2.81
C LYS A 89 -13.73 -11.11 2.23
N ILE A 90 -14.45 -10.12 2.73
CA ILE A 90 -14.22 -8.70 2.42
C ILE A 90 -13.66 -7.98 3.63
N PHE A 91 -12.85 -6.96 3.41
CA PHE A 91 -12.31 -6.09 4.44
C PHE A 91 -12.22 -4.65 3.95
N PHE A 92 -12.43 -3.70 4.84
CA PHE A 92 -12.46 -2.28 4.50
C PHE A 92 -11.09 -1.62 4.66
N PHE A 93 -10.68 -0.86 3.66
CA PHE A 93 -9.55 0.06 3.70
C PHE A 93 -10.06 1.49 3.59
N PRO A 94 -9.98 2.29 4.66
CA PRO A 94 -10.45 3.67 4.63
C PRO A 94 -9.51 4.58 3.82
N ALA A 95 -10.09 5.59 3.17
CA ALA A 95 -9.34 6.67 2.57
C ALA A 95 -8.99 7.73 3.64
N SER A 96 -8.03 7.40 4.49
CA SER A 96 -7.66 8.18 5.69
C SER A 96 -6.94 9.49 5.39
N GLY A 97 -6.65 9.78 4.13
CA GLY A 97 -5.76 10.86 3.77
C GLY A 97 -4.30 10.50 3.99
N TRP A 98 -3.45 11.49 3.94
CA TRP A 98 -2.03 11.36 4.19
C TRP A 98 -1.44 12.68 4.69
N ARG A 99 -0.32 12.61 5.41
CA ARG A 99 0.36 13.78 5.94
C ARG A 99 1.52 14.15 5.03
N TYR A 100 1.48 15.37 4.50
CA TYR A 100 2.58 15.89 3.70
C TYR A 100 3.77 16.27 4.58
N HIS A 101 4.98 16.01 4.11
CA HIS A 101 6.20 16.23 4.88
C HIS A 101 6.46 17.71 5.21
N ASN A 102 6.00 18.63 4.38
CA ASN A 102 6.13 20.06 4.58
C ASN A 102 4.85 20.77 4.07
N PRO A 103 4.08 21.44 4.91
CA PRO A 103 4.26 21.76 6.32
C PRO A 103 3.64 20.78 7.34
N GLY A 104 3.46 19.51 6.99
CA GLY A 104 2.92 18.50 7.89
C GLY A 104 1.37 18.48 7.98
N ILE A 105 0.71 19.08 7.01
CA ILE A 105 -0.76 19.16 6.92
C ILE A 105 -1.33 17.83 6.42
N MET A 106 -2.53 17.50 6.88
CA MET A 106 -3.30 16.37 6.35
C MET A 106 -3.95 16.75 5.01
N TYR A 107 -3.82 15.87 4.03
CA TYR A 107 -4.39 16.02 2.69
C TYR A 107 -5.38 14.91 2.37
N GLU A 108 -6.35 15.24 1.52
CA GLU A 108 -7.26 14.31 0.84
C GLU A 108 -7.98 13.31 1.75
N ILE A 109 -8.24 13.70 3.00
CA ILE A 109 -9.05 12.90 3.93
C ILE A 109 -10.37 12.51 3.26
N ILE A 110 -10.76 11.23 3.36
CA ILE A 110 -11.92 10.59 2.71
C ILE A 110 -11.90 10.56 1.17
N LYS A 111 -10.84 11.05 0.53
CA LYS A 111 -10.71 11.09 -0.94
C LYS A 111 -9.61 10.17 -1.46
N ARG A 112 -8.49 10.12 -0.75
CA ARG A 112 -7.30 9.34 -1.12
C ARG A 112 -6.59 8.85 0.13
N THR A 113 -5.80 7.82 0.00
CA THR A 113 -4.94 7.34 1.09
C THR A 113 -3.70 6.66 0.56
N HIS A 114 -2.71 6.55 1.43
CA HIS A 114 -1.50 5.79 1.22
C HIS A 114 -1.27 4.86 2.41
N TYR A 115 -0.82 3.65 2.15
CA TYR A 115 -0.45 2.66 3.16
C TYR A 115 0.98 2.17 2.90
N TRP A 116 1.85 2.31 3.88
CA TRP A 116 3.23 1.82 3.76
C TRP A 116 3.29 0.30 3.64
N ALA A 117 4.21 -0.17 2.81
CA ALA A 117 4.76 -1.53 2.83
C ALA A 117 6.18 -1.51 3.41
N ALA A 118 6.67 -2.66 3.85
CA ALA A 118 7.98 -2.77 4.49
C ALA A 118 9.16 -2.58 3.51
N GLY A 119 8.95 -2.92 2.23
CA GLY A 119 10.02 -2.90 1.23
C GLY A 119 10.47 -1.50 0.83
N PRO A 120 11.78 -1.29 0.65
CA PRO A 120 12.31 -0.06 0.07
C PRO A 120 12.18 -0.06 -1.45
N TYR A 121 11.98 1.12 -2.03
CA TYR A 121 12.24 1.34 -3.46
C TYR A 121 13.70 1.78 -3.68
N ASN A 122 14.16 2.73 -2.86
CA ASN A 122 15.56 3.16 -2.79
C ASN A 122 15.85 3.82 -1.43
N ARG A 123 17.01 4.47 -1.28
CA ARG A 123 17.43 5.11 -0.03
C ARG A 123 16.40 6.11 0.54
N ASN A 124 15.72 6.85 -0.30
CA ASN A 124 14.83 7.95 0.09
C ASN A 124 13.34 7.63 -0.11
N ILE A 125 13.02 6.52 -0.78
CA ILE A 125 11.69 6.18 -1.25
C ILE A 125 11.32 4.79 -0.75
N GLY A 126 10.11 4.65 -0.20
CA GLY A 126 9.53 3.38 0.23
C GLY A 126 8.37 2.95 -0.66
N ARG A 127 8.08 1.66 -0.67
CA ARG A 127 6.91 1.08 -1.34
C ARG A 127 5.63 1.38 -0.56
N ASN A 128 4.54 1.61 -1.27
CA ASN A 128 3.24 1.83 -0.68
C ASN A 128 2.11 1.42 -1.61
N LEU A 129 0.93 1.21 -1.03
CA LEU A 129 -0.35 1.23 -1.73
C LEU A 129 -0.84 2.67 -1.74
N VAL A 130 -1.38 3.12 -2.87
CA VAL A 130 -2.20 4.33 -2.94
C VAL A 130 -3.50 4.06 -3.66
N PHE A 131 -4.58 4.64 -3.19
CA PHE A 131 -5.85 4.60 -3.92
C PHE A 131 -6.73 5.84 -3.67
N SER A 132 -7.58 6.10 -4.65
CA SER A 132 -8.67 7.07 -4.63
C SER A 132 -9.87 6.51 -5.41
N SER A 133 -10.88 7.31 -5.67
CA SER A 133 -11.99 6.94 -6.57
C SER A 133 -11.56 6.79 -8.03
N PHE A 134 -10.32 7.13 -8.40
CA PHE A 134 -9.84 7.19 -9.79
C PHE A 134 -8.62 6.30 -10.07
N HIS A 135 -8.00 5.73 -9.05
CA HIS A 135 -6.86 4.82 -9.22
C HIS A 135 -6.71 3.89 -8.02
N ILE A 136 -6.11 2.74 -8.26
CA ILE A 136 -5.54 1.83 -7.26
C ILE A 136 -4.15 1.45 -7.76
N TYR A 137 -3.11 1.95 -7.08
CA TYR A 137 -1.71 1.64 -7.37
C TYR A 137 -1.18 0.76 -6.24
N CYS A 138 -1.22 -0.54 -6.48
CA CYS A 138 -0.81 -1.55 -5.51
C CYS A 138 0.71 -1.72 -5.40
N LEU A 139 1.48 -1.15 -6.34
CA LEU A 139 2.93 -1.16 -6.40
C LEU A 139 3.48 0.27 -6.57
N ASP A 140 2.96 1.22 -5.77
CA ASP A 140 3.43 2.60 -5.81
C ASP A 140 4.65 2.81 -4.91
N TYR A 141 5.25 3.99 -5.02
CA TYR A 141 6.40 4.39 -4.20
C TYR A 141 6.36 5.89 -3.88
N SER A 142 6.81 6.25 -2.69
CA SER A 142 6.77 7.64 -2.21
C SER A 142 7.92 7.96 -1.27
N GLY A 143 8.21 9.26 -1.13
CA GLY A 143 9.22 9.74 -0.20
C GLY A 143 8.95 9.31 1.24
N ARG A 144 9.96 8.79 1.93
CA ARG A 144 9.86 8.26 3.31
C ARG A 144 9.52 9.31 4.35
N ASN A 145 9.65 10.58 4.02
CA ASN A 145 9.29 11.71 4.86
C ASN A 145 7.78 12.03 4.86
N ALA A 146 6.99 11.35 4.05
CA ALA A 146 5.53 11.46 4.07
C ALA A 146 4.92 10.62 5.21
N GLY A 147 3.86 11.12 5.82
CA GLY A 147 3.12 10.41 6.86
C GLY A 147 1.97 9.63 6.26
N PHE A 148 2.17 8.33 6.03
CA PHE A 148 1.17 7.42 5.50
C PHE A 148 0.63 6.50 6.58
N CYS A 149 -0.54 5.91 6.32
CA CYS A 149 -1.13 4.94 7.21
C CYS A 149 -0.29 3.65 7.25
N VAL A 150 -0.37 2.95 8.36
CA VAL A 150 0.14 1.60 8.53
C VAL A 150 -1.05 0.66 8.71
N ARG A 151 -1.02 -0.46 8.03
CA ARG A 151 -1.90 -1.60 8.29
C ARG A 151 -1.06 -2.84 8.42
N SER A 152 -0.86 -3.24 9.65
CA SER A 152 -0.04 -4.39 9.99
C SER A 152 -0.63 -5.70 9.45
N ALA A 153 0.24 -6.61 9.07
CA ALA A 153 -0.07 -7.98 8.72
C ALA A 153 0.46 -8.91 9.82
N GLU A 154 -0.22 -10.02 10.04
CA GLU A 154 0.23 -11.06 10.98
C GLU A 154 1.56 -11.64 10.51
N GLU A 155 2.51 -11.79 11.43
CA GLU A 155 3.78 -12.46 11.16
C GLU A 155 3.52 -13.95 10.92
N LYS A 156 4.18 -14.50 9.90
CA LYS A 156 4.04 -15.93 9.53
C LYS A 156 5.10 -16.77 10.21
#